data_84d789e8843acfb3e65ac9d526d1fdfc
#
_entry.id   84d789e8843acfb3e65ac9d526d1fdfc
#
_cell.length_a   1.000
_cell.length_b   1.000
_cell.length_c   1.000
_cell.angle_alpha   90.00
_cell.angle_beta   90.00
_cell.angle_gamma   90.00
#
_symmetry.space_group_name_H-M   'P 1'
#
loop_
_entity.id
_entity.type
_entity.pdbx_description
1 polymer ?
#
loop_
_entity_poly.entity_id
_entity_poly.type
_entity_poly.pdbx_seq_one_letter_code
_entity_poly.pdbx_strand_id
1 'polypeptide(L)'
;MLSFLNKKAAGKGLLVLKTDGFGLRATVINGNRDALKVTVSVSSQQIDPIAALTDVLEQLKNVLGKNVPSNALLLHISAIPDLVQITESFDSPEAENLLEMLRWEMEGVVAMQSPNWDLGWLLMGRGYITPEQREELVHLVTEEKQLSAQHGGRSPMRLGEVAIREQMVSKEQIAECLHIQQKLQLADQRLLTQWRPQPKEESPYSDDDLGDAQKFLCSAMPAAQHQQWLDAVKKVGGSSGFPKLNLRQVYPFAGSSVPLLDSSDTLLITEFHKAYVFCAVLQDNQIREVAMVKCSSHVLDAGAVAEVLTTGSFAQANRWLVADGDSTFNDQISQLESLLQLDAESLAQAAADKIPSGRNELLAELGAARHFLGSAPLSVAPLIGMPPPDPIYRSNGFKIAMAACVLPLLIAAYEGAYHLKLKSLEAELLAAEQQLEAFKDQSSKARKKYTEAKQNIAVFQKKTKELGSLQAEKQLVEQVIVKRQSFVERLLPVLSESINDGVVLESMKESSWYEFSITGKAVDQASIDDFNQVLSISLEPLNMYIAKSPSNFRGDSALMQNGIYVFEFVLKYKGAQ
;
A
#
# COMPACT_ATOMS: atom_id res chain seq x y z
N MET A 1 -18.02 25.92 21.64
CA MET A 1 -18.41 26.65 20.40
C MET A 1 -18.04 25.91 19.12
N LEU A 2 -16.94 25.13 19.08
CA LEU A 2 -16.54 24.33 17.92
C LEU A 2 -17.46 23.15 17.58
N SER A 3 -18.19 22.59 18.56
CA SER A 3 -19.14 21.49 18.34
C SER A 3 -20.38 21.86 17.55
N PHE A 4 -20.74 23.16 17.52
CA PHE A 4 -21.91 23.64 16.77
C PHE A 4 -21.68 23.72 15.24
N LEU A 5 -20.42 23.87 14.83
CA LEU A 5 -20.03 24.00 13.42
C LEU A 5 -19.89 22.65 12.71
N ASN A 6 -19.56 21.61 13.47
CA ASN A 6 -19.59 20.23 12.95
C ASN A 6 -21.01 19.69 12.71
N LYS A 7 -22.04 20.25 13.37
CA LYS A 7 -23.44 19.83 13.18
C LYS A 7 -24.00 20.15 11.79
N LYS A 8 -23.47 21.14 11.06
CA LYS A 8 -23.92 21.44 9.69
C LYS A 8 -23.28 20.56 8.61
N ALA A 9 -22.14 19.95 8.89
CA ALA A 9 -21.55 18.92 8.03
C ALA A 9 -22.21 17.54 8.24
N ALA A 10 -22.77 17.29 9.41
CA ALA A 10 -23.46 16.04 9.79
C ALA A 10 -24.83 15.82 9.09
N GLY A 11 -25.33 16.81 8.34
CA GLY A 11 -26.62 16.68 7.63
C GLY A 11 -26.55 16.02 6.24
N LYS A 12 -25.36 15.75 5.73
CA LYS A 12 -25.18 15.06 4.44
C LYS A 12 -24.41 13.79 4.71
N GLY A 13 -25.05 12.63 4.62
CA GLY A 13 -24.47 11.32 4.82
C GLY A 13 -23.14 11.12 4.06
N LEU A 14 -22.45 10.09 4.40
CA LEU A 14 -21.19 9.65 3.80
C LEU A 14 -21.47 8.45 2.90
N LEU A 15 -20.96 8.45 1.68
CA LEU A 15 -21.00 7.32 0.77
C LEU A 15 -19.70 6.53 0.95
N VAL A 16 -19.78 5.28 1.36
CA VAL A 16 -18.62 4.39 1.45
C VAL A 16 -18.72 3.38 0.32
N LEU A 17 -17.71 3.36 -0.52
CA LEU A 17 -17.53 2.46 -1.66
C LEU A 17 -16.51 1.40 -1.25
N LYS A 18 -16.86 0.11 -1.32
CA LYS A 18 -15.98 -1.01 -1.02
C LYS A 18 -15.85 -1.93 -2.22
N THR A 19 -14.63 -2.17 -2.67
CA THR A 19 -14.35 -3.08 -3.78
C THR A 19 -13.25 -4.07 -3.44
N ASP A 20 -13.52 -5.33 -3.73
CA ASP A 20 -12.58 -6.45 -3.63
C ASP A 20 -12.00 -6.85 -5.01
N GLY A 21 -12.27 -6.06 -6.05
CA GLY A 21 -11.86 -6.34 -7.42
C GLY A 21 -12.88 -7.17 -8.21
N PHE A 22 -13.91 -7.74 -7.57
CA PHE A 22 -14.95 -8.55 -8.22
C PHE A 22 -16.29 -7.83 -8.34
N GLY A 23 -16.45 -6.74 -7.63
CA GLY A 23 -17.64 -5.91 -7.64
C GLY A 23 -17.46 -4.65 -6.80
N LEU A 24 -18.55 -3.91 -6.65
CA LEU A 24 -18.59 -2.69 -5.85
C LEU A 24 -19.79 -2.73 -4.92
N ARG A 25 -19.55 -2.52 -3.64
CA ARG A 25 -20.61 -2.25 -2.66
C ARG A 25 -20.58 -0.78 -2.29
N ALA A 26 -21.75 -0.15 -2.27
CA ALA A 26 -21.93 1.24 -1.89
C ALA A 26 -22.87 1.33 -0.69
N THR A 27 -22.36 1.88 0.41
CA THR A 27 -23.07 1.99 1.68
C THR A 27 -23.20 3.45 2.08
N VAL A 28 -24.39 3.89 2.36
CA VAL A 28 -24.67 5.26 2.86
C VAL A 28 -24.76 5.22 4.37
N ILE A 29 -23.84 5.95 5.00
CA ILE A 29 -23.72 6.05 6.46
C ILE A 29 -23.98 7.47 6.88
N ASN A 30 -24.88 7.65 7.82
CA ASN A 30 -25.22 8.92 8.45
C ASN A 30 -24.80 8.91 9.92
N GLY A 31 -24.75 10.09 10.54
CA GLY A 31 -24.47 10.21 11.96
C GLY A 31 -23.15 10.92 12.26
N ASN A 32 -22.69 10.74 13.47
CA ASN A 32 -21.41 11.23 13.96
C ASN A 32 -20.53 10.03 14.37
N ARG A 33 -19.29 10.30 14.79
CA ARG A 33 -18.33 9.29 15.20
C ARG A 33 -18.90 8.23 16.16
N ASP A 34 -19.72 8.65 17.11
CA ASP A 34 -20.17 7.79 18.22
C ASP A 34 -21.57 7.19 17.98
N ALA A 35 -22.26 7.64 16.92
CA ALA A 35 -23.60 7.16 16.56
C ALA A 35 -23.72 7.07 15.03
N LEU A 36 -23.12 6.02 14.46
CA LEU A 36 -23.22 5.72 13.04
C LEU A 36 -24.55 5.02 12.74
N LYS A 37 -25.17 5.40 11.63
CA LYS A 37 -26.41 4.78 11.14
C LYS A 37 -26.26 4.43 9.67
N VAL A 38 -26.36 3.17 9.35
CA VAL A 38 -26.45 2.70 7.96
C VAL A 38 -27.86 2.98 7.44
N THR A 39 -27.94 3.74 6.36
CA THR A 39 -29.23 4.10 5.74
C THR A 39 -29.59 3.08 4.66
N VAL A 40 -28.65 2.76 3.79
CA VAL A 40 -28.83 1.83 2.68
C VAL A 40 -27.48 1.26 2.27
N SER A 41 -27.47 0.03 1.81
CA SER A 41 -26.33 -0.62 1.18
C SER A 41 -26.81 -1.31 -0.09
N VAL A 42 -26.10 -1.11 -1.19
CA VAL A 42 -26.36 -1.69 -2.51
C VAL A 42 -25.06 -2.24 -3.08
N SER A 43 -25.17 -3.17 -4.03
CA SER A 43 -23.99 -3.77 -4.65
C SER A 43 -24.14 -3.91 -6.16
N SER A 44 -23.03 -3.89 -6.85
CA SER A 44 -22.90 -4.15 -8.28
C SER A 44 -21.89 -5.26 -8.53
N GLN A 45 -22.18 -6.12 -9.48
CA GLN A 45 -21.27 -7.16 -9.97
C GLN A 45 -20.37 -6.66 -11.11
N GLN A 46 -20.53 -5.40 -11.51
CA GLN A 46 -19.69 -4.81 -12.54
C GLN A 46 -18.27 -4.61 -12.03
N ILE A 47 -17.29 -4.88 -12.89
CA ILE A 47 -15.87 -4.80 -12.55
C ILE A 47 -15.27 -3.48 -13.00
N ASP A 48 -15.75 -2.95 -14.14
CA ASP A 48 -15.32 -1.65 -14.61
C ASP A 48 -15.75 -0.56 -13.63
N PRO A 49 -14.82 0.26 -13.10
CA PRO A 49 -15.16 1.25 -12.09
C PRO A 49 -16.27 2.22 -12.50
N ILE A 50 -16.33 2.58 -13.79
CA ILE A 50 -17.36 3.47 -14.32
C ILE A 50 -18.73 2.78 -14.32
N ALA A 51 -18.79 1.57 -14.84
CA ALA A 51 -20.03 0.79 -14.89
C ALA A 51 -20.53 0.44 -13.49
N ALA A 52 -19.61 -0.02 -12.61
CA ALA A 52 -19.93 -0.34 -11.23
C ALA A 52 -20.48 0.86 -10.46
N LEU A 53 -19.81 2.02 -10.58
CA LEU A 53 -20.22 3.23 -9.91
C LEU A 53 -21.57 3.76 -10.45
N THR A 54 -21.80 3.66 -11.76
CA THR A 54 -23.08 4.03 -12.39
C THR A 54 -24.21 3.18 -11.82
N ASP A 55 -24.03 1.85 -11.82
CA ASP A 55 -25.03 0.90 -11.34
C ASP A 55 -25.40 1.15 -9.87
N VAL A 56 -24.41 1.24 -8.97
CA VAL A 56 -24.72 1.49 -7.55
C VAL A 56 -25.35 2.86 -7.30
N LEU A 57 -24.97 3.90 -8.07
CA LEU A 57 -25.57 5.22 -7.94
C LEU A 57 -27.01 5.25 -8.46
N GLU A 58 -27.33 4.48 -9.49
CA GLU A 58 -28.72 4.30 -9.96
C GLU A 58 -29.57 3.63 -8.89
N GLN A 59 -29.07 2.54 -8.30
CA GLN A 59 -29.73 1.85 -7.20
C GLN A 59 -29.95 2.79 -6.00
N LEU A 60 -28.91 3.52 -5.59
CA LEU A 60 -29.01 4.50 -4.50
C LEU A 60 -30.00 5.63 -4.82
N LYS A 61 -30.02 6.11 -6.06
CA LYS A 61 -30.95 7.14 -6.50
C LYS A 61 -32.40 6.66 -6.46
N ASN A 62 -32.65 5.40 -6.80
CA ASN A 62 -33.97 4.81 -6.72
C ASN A 62 -34.50 4.76 -5.27
N VAL A 63 -33.60 4.54 -4.28
CA VAL A 63 -33.97 4.45 -2.87
C VAL A 63 -33.98 5.84 -2.19
N LEU A 64 -32.98 6.68 -2.43
CA LEU A 64 -32.74 7.93 -1.71
C LEU A 64 -33.16 9.17 -2.50
N GLY A 65 -33.48 9.04 -3.77
CA GLY A 65 -33.82 10.17 -4.66
C GLY A 65 -32.63 11.13 -4.81
N LYS A 66 -32.84 12.39 -4.45
CA LYS A 66 -31.80 13.45 -4.51
C LYS A 66 -30.86 13.48 -3.29
N ASN A 67 -31.10 12.62 -2.30
CA ASN A 67 -30.37 12.63 -1.02
C ASN A 67 -29.10 11.73 -1.03
N VAL A 68 -28.62 11.30 -2.19
CA VAL A 68 -27.36 10.58 -2.30
C VAL A 68 -26.20 11.48 -1.85
N PRO A 69 -25.35 11.04 -0.91
CA PRO A 69 -24.25 11.85 -0.42
C PRO A 69 -23.23 12.19 -1.52
N SER A 70 -22.69 13.40 -1.45
CA SER A 70 -21.63 13.84 -2.38
C SER A 70 -20.21 13.49 -1.90
N ASN A 71 -20.02 13.31 -0.60
CA ASN A 71 -18.72 12.88 -0.07
C ASN A 71 -18.63 11.35 -0.11
N ALA A 72 -17.57 10.85 -0.74
CA ALA A 72 -17.32 9.43 -0.89
C ALA A 72 -15.99 9.04 -0.26
N LEU A 73 -15.95 7.86 0.34
CA LEU A 73 -14.74 7.14 0.74
C LEU A 73 -14.62 5.90 -0.14
N LEU A 74 -13.41 5.47 -0.42
CA LEU A 74 -13.14 4.22 -1.15
C LEU A 74 -12.34 3.26 -0.26
N LEU A 75 -12.87 2.08 -0.05
CA LEU A 75 -12.14 0.95 0.51
C LEU A 75 -11.69 0.07 -0.66
N HIS A 76 -10.39 -0.09 -0.81
CA HIS A 76 -9.83 -0.79 -1.95
C HIS A 76 -8.86 -1.90 -1.51
N ILE A 77 -9.08 -3.11 -2.03
CA ILE A 77 -8.28 -4.29 -1.67
C ILE A 77 -6.79 -4.16 -2.01
N SER A 78 -6.45 -3.39 -3.05
CA SER A 78 -5.05 -3.14 -3.43
C SER A 78 -4.36 -2.06 -2.59
N ALA A 79 -5.06 -1.42 -1.66
CA ALA A 79 -4.44 -0.55 -0.69
C ALA A 79 -3.88 -1.43 0.45
N ILE A 80 -2.55 -1.48 0.56
CA ILE A 80 -1.86 -2.37 1.50
C ILE A 80 -1.28 -1.53 2.63
N PRO A 81 -1.67 -1.80 3.89
CA PRO A 81 -1.10 -1.14 5.06
C PRO A 81 0.12 -1.88 5.58
N ASP A 82 1.09 -1.15 6.12
CA ASP A 82 2.21 -1.71 6.87
C ASP A 82 2.79 -0.71 7.87
N LEU A 83 3.57 -1.21 8.82
CA LEU A 83 4.30 -0.41 9.81
C LEU A 83 5.78 -0.38 9.44
N VAL A 84 6.20 0.72 8.83
CA VAL A 84 7.58 0.92 8.37
C VAL A 84 8.40 1.59 9.46
N GLN A 85 9.56 1.03 9.76
CA GLN A 85 10.51 1.59 10.70
C GLN A 85 11.70 2.18 9.96
N ILE A 86 12.00 3.46 10.23
CA ILE A 86 13.18 4.14 9.70
C ILE A 86 14.15 4.39 10.85
N THR A 87 15.36 3.87 10.71
CA THR A 87 16.42 3.89 11.74
C THR A 87 17.42 5.03 11.59
N GLU A 88 17.34 5.80 10.51
CA GLU A 88 18.26 6.91 10.29
C GLU A 88 17.83 8.14 11.07
N SER A 89 18.79 8.74 11.81
CA SER A 89 18.63 10.02 12.46
C SER A 89 18.60 11.13 11.42
N PHE A 90 17.44 11.42 10.87
CA PHE A 90 17.26 12.61 10.07
C PHE A 90 16.95 13.80 11.00
N ASP A 91 17.86 14.75 11.08
CA ASP A 91 17.54 16.09 11.55
C ASP A 91 16.53 16.72 10.56
N SER A 92 15.24 16.42 10.76
CA SER A 92 14.11 16.85 9.91
C SER A 92 14.35 16.60 8.41
N PRO A 93 14.14 15.38 7.90
CA PRO A 93 14.17 15.14 6.47
C PRO A 93 13.11 16.02 5.81
N GLU A 94 13.45 16.63 4.69
CA GLU A 94 12.46 17.28 3.86
C GLU A 94 11.34 16.26 3.59
N ALA A 95 10.09 16.68 3.71
CA ALA A 95 8.93 15.77 3.64
C ALA A 95 8.89 14.95 2.33
N GLU A 96 9.53 15.44 1.27
CA GLU A 96 9.67 14.73 -0.01
C GLU A 96 10.64 13.54 0.09
N ASN A 97 11.77 13.69 0.76
CA ASN A 97 12.75 12.61 0.94
C ASN A 97 12.18 11.49 1.80
N LEU A 98 11.49 11.84 2.89
CA LEU A 98 10.81 10.86 3.73
C LEU A 98 9.75 10.08 2.95
N LEU A 99 8.95 10.77 2.11
CA LEU A 99 7.94 10.11 1.29
C LEU A 99 8.57 9.12 0.29
N GLU A 100 9.70 9.46 -0.30
CA GLU A 100 10.41 8.56 -1.22
C GLU A 100 10.96 7.32 -0.50
N MET A 101 11.55 7.49 0.67
CA MET A 101 12.03 6.37 1.48
C MET A 101 10.90 5.43 1.86
N LEU A 102 9.82 5.97 2.42
CA LEU A 102 8.65 5.18 2.78
C LEU A 102 8.02 4.49 1.57
N ARG A 103 8.06 5.11 0.39
CA ARG A 103 7.59 4.48 -0.85
C ARG A 103 8.45 3.29 -1.24
N TRP A 104 9.77 3.38 -1.14
CA TRP A 104 10.68 2.28 -1.47
C TRP A 104 10.50 1.10 -0.52
N GLU A 105 10.37 1.36 0.77
CA GLU A 105 10.05 0.31 1.74
C GLU A 105 8.71 -0.36 1.41
N MET A 106 7.69 0.43 1.09
CA MET A 106 6.38 -0.08 0.72
C MET A 106 6.36 -0.83 -0.63
N GLU A 107 7.31 -0.60 -1.55
CA GLU A 107 7.40 -1.36 -2.80
C GLU A 107 7.66 -2.84 -2.54
N GLY A 108 8.59 -3.15 -1.62
CA GLY A 108 8.84 -4.52 -1.17
C GLY A 108 7.62 -5.15 -0.50
N VAL A 109 6.98 -4.42 0.38
CA VAL A 109 5.78 -4.87 1.10
C VAL A 109 4.63 -5.14 0.12
N VAL A 110 4.34 -4.21 -0.79
CA VAL A 110 3.28 -4.38 -1.79
C VAL A 110 3.57 -5.57 -2.71
N ALA A 111 4.82 -5.75 -3.14
CA ALA A 111 5.19 -6.89 -3.97
C ALA A 111 4.98 -8.23 -3.25
N MET A 112 5.30 -8.30 -1.95
CA MET A 112 5.11 -9.51 -1.15
C MET A 112 3.66 -9.76 -0.76
N GLN A 113 2.93 -8.72 -0.39
CA GLN A 113 1.60 -8.82 0.23
C GLN A 113 0.45 -8.65 -0.77
N SER A 114 0.70 -8.16 -1.99
CA SER A 114 -0.36 -8.05 -3.01
C SER A 114 -1.02 -9.40 -3.29
N PRO A 115 -2.34 -9.45 -3.39
CA PRO A 115 -3.05 -10.69 -3.71
C PRO A 115 -2.53 -11.34 -4.99
N ASN A 116 -2.50 -12.67 -4.99
CA ASN A 116 -2.14 -13.40 -6.21
C ASN A 116 -3.38 -13.52 -7.11
N TRP A 117 -3.44 -12.67 -8.13
CA TRP A 117 -4.54 -12.62 -9.09
C TRP A 117 -4.38 -13.70 -10.17
N ASP A 118 -4.15 -14.97 -9.79
CA ASP A 118 -4.15 -16.07 -10.78
C ASP A 118 -5.56 -16.31 -11.35
N LEU A 119 -5.61 -16.88 -12.55
CA LEU A 119 -6.88 -17.08 -13.24
C LEU A 119 -7.83 -18.01 -12.48
N GLY A 120 -7.32 -19.06 -11.83
CA GLY A 120 -8.13 -19.99 -11.06
C GLY A 120 -8.79 -19.30 -9.86
N TRP A 121 -8.04 -18.43 -9.20
CA TRP A 121 -8.54 -17.63 -8.08
C TRP A 121 -9.63 -16.63 -8.53
N LEU A 122 -9.43 -15.98 -9.69
CA LEU A 122 -10.40 -15.05 -10.27
C LEU A 122 -11.70 -15.75 -10.67
N LEU A 123 -11.60 -16.93 -11.29
CA LEU A 123 -12.77 -17.75 -11.67
C LEU A 123 -13.60 -18.12 -10.45
N MET A 124 -12.94 -18.47 -9.36
CA MET A 124 -13.60 -18.80 -8.10
C MET A 124 -14.19 -17.57 -7.43
N GLY A 125 -13.45 -16.46 -7.36
CA GLY A 125 -13.94 -15.20 -6.78
C GLY A 125 -15.19 -14.66 -7.49
N ARG A 126 -15.33 -14.96 -8.81
CA ARG A 126 -16.54 -14.68 -9.58
C ARG A 126 -17.64 -15.74 -9.39
N GLY A 127 -17.36 -16.83 -8.68
CA GLY A 127 -18.31 -17.93 -8.49
C GLY A 127 -18.53 -18.80 -9.72
N TYR A 128 -17.60 -18.77 -10.71
CA TYR A 128 -17.69 -19.58 -11.92
C TYR A 128 -17.25 -21.02 -11.69
N ILE A 129 -16.36 -21.24 -10.71
CA ILE A 129 -15.92 -22.55 -10.23
C ILE A 129 -15.95 -22.60 -8.71
N THR A 130 -16.05 -23.80 -8.15
CA THR A 130 -15.91 -24.05 -6.70
C THR A 130 -14.43 -24.22 -6.32
N PRO A 131 -14.08 -24.17 -5.03
CA PRO A 131 -12.74 -24.49 -4.55
C PRO A 131 -12.26 -25.87 -5.01
N GLU A 132 -13.12 -26.89 -4.92
CA GLU A 132 -12.80 -28.26 -5.33
C GLU A 132 -12.53 -28.36 -6.84
N GLN A 133 -13.34 -27.69 -7.66
CA GLN A 133 -13.12 -27.61 -9.10
C GLN A 133 -11.80 -26.92 -9.45
N ARG A 134 -11.38 -25.93 -8.68
CA ARG A 134 -10.07 -25.31 -8.91
C ARG A 134 -8.92 -26.26 -8.59
N GLU A 135 -9.00 -27.02 -7.49
CA GLU A 135 -7.98 -28.01 -7.16
C GLU A 135 -7.87 -29.06 -8.25
N GLU A 136 -9.02 -29.56 -8.74
CA GLU A 136 -9.09 -30.47 -9.87
C GLU A 136 -8.43 -29.88 -11.12
N LEU A 137 -8.70 -28.61 -11.45
CA LEU A 137 -8.05 -27.92 -12.57
C LEU A 137 -6.53 -27.82 -12.43
N VAL A 138 -6.05 -27.51 -11.23
CA VAL A 138 -4.61 -27.44 -10.94
C VAL A 138 -3.96 -28.82 -11.12
N HIS A 139 -4.62 -29.88 -10.67
CA HIS A 139 -4.17 -31.26 -10.86
C HIS A 139 -4.10 -31.61 -12.35
N LEU A 140 -5.17 -31.37 -13.12
CA LEU A 140 -5.23 -31.63 -14.57
C LEU A 140 -4.17 -30.86 -15.35
N VAL A 141 -3.92 -29.59 -15.01
CA VAL A 141 -2.84 -28.78 -15.62
C VAL A 141 -1.46 -29.37 -15.31
N THR A 142 -1.29 -29.90 -14.09
CA THR A 142 -0.03 -30.50 -13.68
C THR A 142 0.22 -31.82 -14.41
N GLU A 143 -0.81 -32.66 -14.55
CA GLU A 143 -0.75 -33.89 -15.36
C GLU A 143 -0.43 -33.59 -16.84
N GLU A 144 -1.11 -32.59 -17.42
CA GLU A 144 -0.89 -32.15 -18.79
C GLU A 144 0.56 -31.69 -19.02
N LYS A 145 1.13 -30.95 -18.04
CA LYS A 145 2.55 -30.55 -18.07
C LYS A 145 3.50 -31.75 -18.03
N GLN A 146 3.20 -32.74 -17.20
CA GLN A 146 3.99 -33.97 -17.12
C GLN A 146 3.92 -34.78 -18.41
N LEU A 147 2.73 -34.95 -18.97
CA LEU A 147 2.52 -35.63 -20.25
C LEU A 147 3.22 -34.90 -21.40
N SER A 148 3.12 -33.58 -21.45
CA SER A 148 3.80 -32.77 -22.47
C SER A 148 5.31 -32.85 -22.38
N ALA A 149 5.87 -32.93 -21.17
CA ALA A 149 7.29 -33.11 -20.93
C ALA A 149 7.79 -34.51 -21.38
N GLN A 150 6.95 -35.54 -21.24
CA GLN A 150 7.29 -36.91 -21.63
C GLN A 150 7.23 -37.14 -23.14
N HIS A 151 6.32 -36.45 -23.86
CA HIS A 151 6.08 -36.69 -25.29
C HIS A 151 6.76 -35.67 -26.21
N GLY A 152 7.57 -34.77 -25.72
CA GLY A 152 8.48 -33.89 -26.42
C GLY A 152 7.92 -33.21 -27.68
N GLY A 153 7.17 -32.11 -27.54
CA GLY A 153 6.78 -31.31 -28.69
C GLY A 153 5.47 -30.52 -28.63
N ARG A 154 4.67 -30.72 -27.61
CA ARG A 154 3.45 -29.91 -27.40
C ARG A 154 3.63 -28.94 -26.25
N SER A 155 3.29 -27.69 -26.49
CA SER A 155 3.18 -26.72 -25.38
C SER A 155 2.06 -27.18 -24.44
N PRO A 156 2.30 -27.26 -23.12
CA PRO A 156 1.26 -27.69 -22.18
C PRO A 156 0.09 -26.72 -22.22
N MET A 157 -1.11 -27.23 -22.12
CA MET A 157 -2.32 -26.43 -22.08
C MET A 157 -2.31 -25.52 -20.85
N ARG A 158 -2.78 -24.29 -21.03
CA ARG A 158 -2.93 -23.33 -19.93
C ARG A 158 -4.20 -23.64 -19.12
N LEU A 159 -4.26 -23.22 -17.87
CA LEU A 159 -5.39 -23.46 -16.95
C LEU A 159 -6.74 -23.11 -17.59
N GLY A 160 -6.85 -21.95 -18.26
CA GLY A 160 -8.09 -21.55 -18.94
C GLY A 160 -8.50 -22.47 -20.10
N GLU A 161 -7.53 -23.03 -20.83
CA GLU A 161 -7.80 -23.98 -21.93
C GLU A 161 -8.29 -25.32 -21.38
N VAL A 162 -7.68 -25.78 -20.29
CA VAL A 162 -8.14 -27.00 -19.58
C VAL A 162 -9.54 -26.79 -19.03
N ALA A 163 -9.80 -25.66 -18.38
CA ALA A 163 -11.12 -25.35 -17.80
C ALA A 163 -12.26 -25.31 -18.85
N ILE A 164 -11.96 -24.81 -20.07
CA ILE A 164 -12.89 -24.83 -21.20
C ILE A 164 -13.08 -26.26 -21.72
N ARG A 165 -12.01 -27.03 -21.87
CA ARG A 165 -12.05 -28.42 -22.34
C ARG A 165 -12.90 -29.29 -21.43
N GLU A 166 -12.74 -29.13 -20.11
CA GLU A 166 -13.50 -29.85 -19.09
C GLU A 166 -14.93 -29.28 -18.88
N GLN A 167 -15.31 -28.29 -19.68
CA GLN A 167 -16.63 -27.64 -19.64
C GLN A 167 -16.99 -27.01 -18.27
N MET A 168 -15.99 -26.71 -17.45
CA MET A 168 -16.20 -26.07 -16.15
C MET A 168 -16.56 -24.59 -16.31
N VAL A 169 -16.04 -23.93 -17.37
CA VAL A 169 -16.27 -22.51 -17.64
C VAL A 169 -16.39 -22.24 -19.15
N SER A 170 -17.03 -21.12 -19.49
CA SER A 170 -17.14 -20.66 -20.88
C SER A 170 -15.93 -19.80 -21.28
N LYS A 171 -15.76 -19.59 -22.60
CA LYS A 171 -14.73 -18.69 -23.13
C LYS A 171 -14.94 -17.25 -22.69
N GLU A 172 -16.18 -16.82 -22.56
CA GLU A 172 -16.57 -15.48 -22.13
C GLU A 172 -16.17 -15.26 -20.68
N GLN A 173 -16.38 -16.25 -19.80
CA GLN A 173 -15.98 -16.20 -18.40
C GLN A 173 -14.46 -16.14 -18.24
N ILE A 174 -13.71 -16.91 -19.06
CA ILE A 174 -12.26 -16.80 -19.10
C ILE A 174 -11.82 -15.41 -19.56
N ALA A 175 -12.40 -14.88 -20.64
CA ALA A 175 -12.06 -13.56 -21.17
C ALA A 175 -12.34 -12.45 -20.14
N GLU A 176 -13.45 -12.55 -19.43
CA GLU A 176 -13.79 -11.64 -18.33
C GLU A 176 -12.72 -11.69 -17.22
N CYS A 177 -12.36 -12.89 -16.74
CA CYS A 177 -11.35 -13.02 -15.68
C CYS A 177 -9.96 -12.56 -16.13
N LEU A 178 -9.56 -12.82 -17.37
CA LEU A 178 -8.31 -12.29 -17.93
C LEU A 178 -8.32 -10.75 -18.03
N HIS A 179 -9.46 -10.16 -18.34
CA HIS A 179 -9.60 -8.71 -18.33
C HIS A 179 -9.49 -8.13 -16.92
N ILE A 180 -10.09 -8.80 -15.91
CA ILE A 180 -9.91 -8.44 -14.50
C ILE A 180 -8.43 -8.54 -14.12
N GLN A 181 -7.81 -9.67 -14.45
CA GLN A 181 -6.40 -9.90 -14.16
C GLN A 181 -5.52 -8.78 -14.73
N GLN A 182 -5.75 -8.42 -15.98
CA GLN A 182 -5.02 -7.32 -16.62
C GLN A 182 -5.20 -5.98 -15.89
N LYS A 183 -6.40 -5.70 -15.38
CA LYS A 183 -6.67 -4.47 -14.61
C LYS A 183 -6.03 -4.48 -13.21
N LEU A 184 -5.92 -5.64 -12.59
CA LEU A 184 -5.39 -5.80 -11.23
C LEU A 184 -3.87 -6.00 -11.20
N GLN A 185 -3.31 -6.65 -12.21
CA GLN A 185 -1.89 -6.96 -12.36
C GLN A 185 -1.12 -5.93 -13.17
N LEU A 186 -1.53 -4.69 -13.16
CA LEU A 186 -0.76 -3.65 -13.87
C LEU A 186 0.70 -3.69 -13.39
N ALA A 187 1.56 -4.33 -14.17
CA ALA A 187 2.99 -4.36 -13.93
C ALA A 187 3.56 -2.93 -14.07
N ASP A 188 4.61 -2.65 -13.35
CA ASP A 188 5.40 -1.42 -13.46
C ASP A 188 4.67 -0.15 -13.00
N GLN A 189 4.24 -0.11 -11.72
CA GLN A 189 3.44 0.98 -11.25
C GLN A 189 4.09 1.75 -10.12
N ARG A 190 4.14 3.06 -10.35
CA ARG A 190 4.38 4.02 -9.30
C ARG A 190 3.36 3.80 -8.17
N LEU A 191 3.84 3.60 -6.95
CA LEU A 191 3.00 3.52 -5.79
C LEU A 191 2.60 4.91 -5.31
N LEU A 192 1.35 5.02 -4.90
CA LEU A 192 0.88 6.11 -4.06
C LEU A 192 0.97 5.64 -2.62
N THR A 193 1.79 6.32 -1.84
CA THR A 193 2.01 6.00 -0.42
C THR A 193 1.55 7.16 0.43
N GLN A 194 0.81 6.85 1.48
CA GLN A 194 0.47 7.75 2.57
C GLN A 194 1.06 7.20 3.85
N TRP A 195 1.39 8.09 4.75
CA TRP A 195 2.01 7.71 6.01
C TRP A 195 1.55 8.59 7.17
N ARG A 196 1.68 8.05 8.36
CA ARG A 196 1.44 8.74 9.61
C ARG A 196 2.51 8.33 10.62
N PRO A 197 3.21 9.27 11.25
CA PRO A 197 4.15 8.94 12.30
C PRO A 197 3.40 8.30 13.48
N GLN A 198 3.97 7.24 14.03
CA GLN A 198 3.53 6.69 15.30
C GLN A 198 4.23 7.41 16.44
N PRO A 199 3.60 7.53 17.62
CA PRO A 199 4.27 8.05 18.80
C PRO A 199 5.55 7.27 19.08
N LYS A 200 6.61 7.97 19.48
CA LYS A 200 7.86 7.32 19.91
C LYS A 200 7.56 6.45 21.12
N GLU A 201 8.04 5.23 21.11
CA GLU A 201 8.02 4.38 22.30
C GLU A 201 9.08 4.89 23.26
N GLU A 202 8.68 5.24 24.48
CA GLU A 202 9.62 5.46 25.56
C GLU A 202 10.17 4.07 25.98
N SER A 203 11.26 3.64 25.37
CA SER A 203 11.94 2.43 25.80
C SER A 203 12.65 2.74 27.13
N PRO A 204 12.38 2.00 28.22
CA PRO A 204 13.13 2.14 29.45
C PRO A 204 14.59 1.65 29.35
N TYR A 205 14.97 1.09 28.21
CA TYR A 205 16.30 0.56 27.88
C TYR A 205 16.83 1.23 26.60
N SER A 206 16.83 2.56 26.53
CA SER A 206 17.57 3.25 25.50
C SER A 206 19.08 3.19 25.81
N ASP A 207 19.73 2.09 25.45
CA ASP A 207 21.16 2.12 25.19
C ASP A 207 21.39 3.04 24.00
N ASP A 208 22.25 4.03 24.18
CA ASP A 208 22.52 5.17 23.28
C ASP A 208 22.98 4.82 21.85
N ASP A 209 23.04 3.54 21.45
CA ASP A 209 23.63 3.08 20.20
C ASP A 209 22.62 2.67 19.09
N LEU A 210 21.34 2.55 19.39
CA LEU A 210 20.30 2.34 18.39
C LEU A 210 19.60 3.67 18.12
N GLY A 211 20.10 4.42 17.15
CA GLY A 211 19.56 5.71 16.75
C GLY A 211 18.03 5.76 16.74
N ASP A 212 17.50 6.93 17.01
CA ASP A 212 16.07 7.28 17.16
C ASP A 212 15.16 6.70 16.03
N ALA A 213 14.90 5.40 16.09
CA ALA A 213 14.07 4.72 15.11
C ALA A 213 12.62 5.25 15.20
N GLN A 214 12.14 5.85 14.12
CA GLN A 214 10.77 6.33 14.02
C GLN A 214 9.91 5.33 13.25
N LYS A 215 8.80 4.91 13.84
CA LYS A 215 7.79 4.06 13.16
C LYS A 215 6.75 4.92 12.44
N PHE A 216 6.39 4.50 11.24
CA PHE A 216 5.38 5.13 10.41
C PHE A 216 4.33 4.11 10.00
N LEU A 217 3.08 4.38 10.29
CA LEU A 217 1.99 3.61 9.73
C LEU A 217 1.75 4.08 8.30
N CYS A 218 2.02 3.21 7.35
CA CYS A 218 1.94 3.47 5.93
C CYS A 218 0.76 2.75 5.29
N SER A 219 0.29 3.24 4.18
CA SER A 219 -0.50 2.46 3.24
C SER A 219 -0.15 2.86 1.81
N ALA A 220 -0.08 1.89 0.93
CA ALA A 220 0.28 2.10 -0.46
C ALA A 220 -0.63 1.33 -1.40
N MET A 221 -0.85 1.90 -2.59
CA MET A 221 -1.55 1.24 -3.69
C MET A 221 -0.99 1.68 -5.04
N PRO A 222 -1.19 0.88 -6.11
CA PRO A 222 -0.82 1.26 -7.46
C PRO A 222 -1.52 2.56 -7.91
N ALA A 223 -0.74 3.53 -8.39
CA ALA A 223 -1.24 4.85 -8.80
C ALA A 223 -2.27 4.75 -9.94
N ALA A 224 -2.08 3.81 -10.85
CA ALA A 224 -3.01 3.63 -11.97
C ALA A 224 -4.38 3.13 -11.51
N GLN A 225 -4.46 2.27 -10.50
CA GLN A 225 -5.73 1.84 -9.92
C GLN A 225 -6.44 3.00 -9.22
N HIS A 226 -5.70 3.78 -8.45
CA HIS A 226 -6.25 5.00 -7.85
C HIS A 226 -6.78 5.97 -8.90
N GLN A 227 -6.04 6.19 -9.99
CA GLN A 227 -6.43 7.08 -11.07
C GLN A 227 -7.69 6.59 -11.79
N GLN A 228 -7.84 5.28 -12.01
CA GLN A 228 -9.07 4.71 -12.59
C GLN A 228 -10.31 5.09 -11.76
N TRP A 229 -10.22 5.02 -10.43
CA TRP A 229 -11.33 5.41 -9.55
C TRP A 229 -11.59 6.92 -9.55
N LEU A 230 -10.54 7.73 -9.58
CA LEU A 230 -10.70 9.19 -9.72
C LEU A 230 -11.39 9.56 -11.03
N ASP A 231 -11.03 8.90 -12.12
CA ASP A 231 -11.62 9.16 -13.43
C ASP A 231 -13.07 8.67 -13.48
N ALA A 232 -13.37 7.51 -12.87
CA ALA A 232 -14.74 7.04 -12.72
C ALA A 232 -15.61 8.04 -11.94
N VAL A 233 -15.12 8.50 -10.80
CA VAL A 233 -15.80 9.50 -9.96
C VAL A 233 -16.02 10.81 -10.73
N LYS A 234 -15.04 11.28 -11.50
CA LYS A 234 -15.16 12.48 -12.34
C LYS A 234 -16.17 12.30 -13.47
N LYS A 235 -16.15 11.12 -14.12
CA LYS A 235 -16.98 10.84 -15.29
C LYS A 235 -18.45 10.62 -14.92
N VAL A 236 -18.70 9.91 -13.82
CA VAL A 236 -20.05 9.57 -13.36
C VAL A 236 -20.64 10.69 -12.51
N GLY A 237 -19.82 11.30 -11.65
CA GLY A 237 -20.27 12.37 -10.76
C GLY A 237 -20.61 13.65 -11.51
N GLY A 238 -21.85 14.12 -11.34
CA GLY A 238 -22.35 15.31 -12.03
C GLY A 238 -22.96 15.04 -13.41
N SER A 239 -22.97 13.79 -13.88
CA SER A 239 -23.78 13.39 -15.02
C SER A 239 -25.27 13.49 -14.68
N SER A 240 -26.14 13.51 -15.71
CA SER A 240 -27.56 13.81 -15.55
C SER A 240 -28.25 13.01 -14.42
N GLY A 241 -28.46 13.69 -13.31
CA GLY A 241 -29.19 13.15 -12.16
C GLY A 241 -28.37 12.51 -11.05
N PHE A 242 -27.04 12.46 -11.16
CA PHE A 242 -26.16 12.02 -10.07
C PHE A 242 -25.53 13.22 -9.35
N PRO A 243 -25.25 13.11 -8.04
CA PRO A 243 -24.50 14.15 -7.34
C PRO A 243 -23.07 14.23 -7.87
N LYS A 244 -22.47 15.41 -7.84
CA LYS A 244 -21.03 15.54 -8.04
C LYS A 244 -20.32 14.87 -6.85
N LEU A 245 -19.75 13.71 -7.09
CA LEU A 245 -19.03 12.96 -6.07
C LEU A 245 -17.67 13.61 -5.79
N ASN A 246 -17.31 13.61 -4.52
CA ASN A 246 -16.02 14.06 -4.02
C ASN A 246 -15.37 12.91 -3.26
N LEU A 247 -14.46 12.19 -3.92
CA LEU A 247 -13.69 11.15 -3.28
C LEU A 247 -12.71 11.78 -2.30
N ARG A 248 -12.96 11.56 -1.01
CA ARG A 248 -12.21 12.19 0.08
C ARG A 248 -10.97 11.42 0.45
N GLN A 249 -11.11 10.12 0.59
CA GLN A 249 -10.03 9.24 1.03
C GLN A 249 -10.17 7.86 0.41
N VAL A 250 -9.02 7.20 0.26
CA VAL A 250 -8.94 5.78 -0.08
C VAL A 250 -8.35 5.06 1.14
N TYR A 251 -9.09 4.11 1.66
CA TYR A 251 -8.67 3.31 2.82
C TYR A 251 -8.14 1.95 2.38
N PRO A 252 -7.15 1.43 3.10
CA PRO A 252 -6.85 0.02 3.04
C PRO A 252 -8.10 -0.79 3.36
N PHE A 253 -8.40 -1.77 2.54
CA PHE A 253 -9.54 -2.65 2.75
C PHE A 253 -9.44 -3.40 4.09
N ALA A 254 -8.26 -3.95 4.33
CA ALA A 254 -7.90 -4.55 5.59
C ALA A 254 -7.61 -3.49 6.66
N GLY A 255 -7.98 -3.73 7.88
CA GLY A 255 -7.75 -2.85 9.02
C GLY A 255 -8.70 -1.66 9.11
N SER A 256 -9.67 -1.52 8.19
CA SER A 256 -10.62 -0.42 8.26
C SER A 256 -11.60 -0.53 9.45
N SER A 257 -11.75 -1.71 10.03
CA SER A 257 -12.56 -1.93 11.24
C SER A 257 -11.84 -1.59 12.55
N VAL A 258 -10.51 -1.51 12.55
CA VAL A 258 -9.71 -1.17 13.75
C VAL A 258 -10.21 0.10 14.47
N PRO A 259 -10.61 1.19 13.79
CA PRO A 259 -11.12 2.39 14.46
C PRO A 259 -12.42 2.19 15.26
N LEU A 260 -13.08 1.04 15.16
CA LEU A 260 -14.26 0.73 15.96
C LEU A 260 -13.94 0.41 17.41
N LEU A 261 -12.67 0.15 17.73
CA LEU A 261 -12.21 -0.21 19.06
C LEU A 261 -11.73 1.03 19.83
N ASP A 262 -12.01 1.06 21.11
CA ASP A 262 -11.41 1.94 22.11
C ASP A 262 -11.04 1.04 23.30
N SER A 263 -9.78 0.63 23.41
CA SER A 263 -9.33 -0.26 24.48
C SER A 263 -7.92 0.13 24.94
N SER A 264 -7.67 -0.05 26.23
CA SER A 264 -6.33 0.02 26.85
C SER A 264 -5.62 -1.34 26.85
N ASP A 265 -6.31 -2.42 26.44
CA ASP A 265 -5.75 -3.76 26.44
C ASP A 265 -4.84 -3.97 25.21
N THR A 266 -3.98 -4.98 25.29
CA THR A 266 -3.21 -5.43 24.13
C THR A 266 -4.07 -6.40 23.32
N LEU A 267 -4.62 -5.88 22.22
CA LEU A 267 -5.56 -6.61 21.38
C LEU A 267 -4.88 -7.12 20.11
N LEU A 268 -5.01 -8.40 19.82
CA LEU A 268 -4.82 -8.94 18.48
C LEU A 268 -6.11 -8.77 17.70
N ILE A 269 -6.04 -8.17 16.53
CA ILE A 269 -7.17 -8.00 15.63
C ILE A 269 -6.83 -8.72 14.33
N THR A 270 -7.72 -9.61 13.90
CA THR A 270 -7.61 -10.24 12.59
C THR A 270 -8.86 -9.95 11.75
N GLU A 271 -8.67 -9.54 10.51
CA GLU A 271 -9.73 -9.43 9.50
C GLU A 271 -9.52 -10.50 8.43
N PHE A 272 -10.48 -11.38 8.28
CA PHE A 272 -10.45 -12.46 7.30
C PHE A 272 -11.06 -11.99 5.99
N HIS A 273 -10.27 -12.07 4.93
CA HIS A 273 -10.66 -11.76 3.55
C HIS A 273 -10.37 -12.97 2.66
N LYS A 274 -11.06 -13.08 1.54
CA LYS A 274 -10.89 -14.20 0.60
C LYS A 274 -9.45 -14.38 0.12
N ALA A 275 -8.69 -13.28 -0.03
CA ALA A 275 -7.33 -13.31 -0.58
C ALA A 275 -6.23 -13.26 0.48
N TYR A 276 -6.52 -12.83 1.70
CA TYR A 276 -5.55 -12.64 2.78
C TYR A 276 -6.21 -12.48 4.14
N VAL A 277 -5.42 -12.62 5.18
CA VAL A 277 -5.77 -12.22 6.55
C VAL A 277 -4.97 -10.99 6.92
N PHE A 278 -5.64 -9.95 7.32
CA PHE A 278 -5.01 -8.81 7.95
C PHE A 278 -4.90 -9.05 9.44
N CYS A 279 -3.73 -8.77 10.00
CA CYS A 279 -3.43 -8.90 11.42
C CYS A 279 -2.89 -7.58 11.94
N ALA A 280 -3.35 -7.14 13.09
CA ALA A 280 -2.82 -5.96 13.78
C ALA A 280 -2.79 -6.18 15.29
N VAL A 281 -1.75 -5.67 15.94
CA VAL A 281 -1.72 -5.55 17.40
C VAL A 281 -2.01 -4.11 17.79
N LEU A 282 -2.95 -3.97 18.68
CA LEU A 282 -3.36 -2.71 19.27
C LEU A 282 -2.97 -2.72 20.74
N GLN A 283 -2.23 -1.72 21.19
CA GLN A 283 -1.87 -1.50 22.57
C GLN A 283 -1.92 -0.01 22.89
N ASP A 284 -2.54 0.37 24.00
CA ASP A 284 -2.68 1.77 24.42
C ASP A 284 -3.25 2.68 23.33
N ASN A 285 -4.24 2.18 22.58
CA ASN A 285 -4.83 2.87 21.43
C ASN A 285 -3.83 3.18 20.29
N GLN A 286 -2.77 2.38 20.15
CA GLN A 286 -1.78 2.50 19.08
C GLN A 286 -1.62 1.17 18.38
N ILE A 287 -1.40 1.21 17.06
CA ILE A 287 -1.03 0.04 16.30
C ILE A 287 0.46 -0.21 16.52
N ARG A 288 0.79 -1.35 17.12
CA ARG A 288 2.17 -1.77 17.42
C ARG A 288 2.79 -2.57 16.30
N GLU A 289 2.01 -3.37 15.64
CA GLU A 289 2.44 -4.22 14.55
C GLU A 289 1.28 -4.49 13.58
N VAL A 290 1.60 -4.63 12.31
CA VAL A 290 0.65 -4.96 11.23
C VAL A 290 1.28 -6.02 10.35
N ALA A 291 0.51 -7.03 9.97
CA ALA A 291 0.93 -8.02 9.00
C ALA A 291 -0.25 -8.41 8.09
N MET A 292 0.07 -8.82 6.88
CA MET A 292 -0.87 -9.42 5.96
C MET A 292 -0.38 -10.81 5.56
N VAL A 293 -1.19 -11.82 5.81
CA VAL A 293 -0.88 -13.20 5.43
C VAL A 293 -1.71 -13.55 4.21
N LYS A 294 -1.04 -13.84 3.10
CA LYS A 294 -1.72 -14.24 1.86
C LYS A 294 -2.34 -15.63 2.00
N CYS A 295 -3.53 -15.78 1.50
CA CYS A 295 -4.08 -17.11 1.24
C CYS A 295 -3.46 -17.66 -0.04
N SER A 296 -2.66 -18.71 0.06
CA SER A 296 -1.98 -19.35 -1.08
C SER A 296 -2.91 -20.22 -1.92
N SER A 297 -3.98 -20.68 -1.32
CA SER A 297 -5.09 -21.43 -1.91
C SER A 297 -6.38 -20.98 -1.24
N HIS A 298 -7.55 -21.46 -1.68
CA HIS A 298 -8.85 -21.07 -1.09
C HIS A 298 -9.01 -21.42 0.37
N VAL A 299 -8.10 -22.23 0.88
CA VAL A 299 -8.02 -22.60 2.28
C VAL A 299 -7.00 -21.67 2.90
N LEU A 300 -7.43 -20.89 3.88
CA LEU A 300 -6.52 -20.20 4.75
C LEU A 300 -5.61 -21.24 5.41
N ASP A 301 -4.33 -21.12 5.23
CA ASP A 301 -3.35 -21.90 5.97
C ASP A 301 -3.26 -21.33 7.40
N ALA A 302 -4.00 -21.97 8.31
CA ALA A 302 -4.00 -21.59 9.72
C ALA A 302 -2.60 -21.68 10.34
N GLY A 303 -1.75 -22.62 9.87
CA GLY A 303 -0.36 -22.73 10.32
C GLY A 303 0.47 -21.52 9.94
N ALA A 304 0.38 -21.05 8.68
CA ALA A 304 1.10 -19.87 8.21
C ALA A 304 0.63 -18.60 8.95
N VAL A 305 -0.65 -18.48 9.25
CA VAL A 305 -1.17 -17.37 10.04
C VAL A 305 -0.66 -17.45 11.48
N ALA A 306 -0.72 -18.64 12.11
CA ALA A 306 -0.23 -18.84 13.46
C ALA A 306 1.28 -18.55 13.59
N GLU A 307 2.08 -18.90 12.60
CA GLU A 307 3.51 -18.59 12.56
C GLU A 307 3.76 -17.09 12.68
N VAL A 308 3.01 -16.27 11.94
CA VAL A 308 3.09 -14.81 12.04
C VAL A 308 2.61 -14.33 13.41
N LEU A 309 1.48 -14.84 13.90
CA LEU A 309 0.85 -14.38 15.14
C LEU A 309 1.58 -14.82 16.41
N THR A 310 2.50 -15.76 16.33
CA THR A 310 3.35 -16.17 17.47
C THR A 310 4.67 -15.43 17.56
N THR A 311 4.92 -14.46 16.67
CA THR A 311 6.16 -13.67 16.63
C THR A 311 5.92 -12.20 17.00
N GLY A 312 6.99 -11.51 17.36
CA GLY A 312 6.99 -10.05 17.60
C GLY A 312 5.97 -9.58 18.63
N SER A 313 5.34 -8.45 18.36
CA SER A 313 4.30 -7.87 19.23
C SER A 313 3.01 -8.69 19.22
N PHE A 314 2.78 -9.52 18.18
CA PHE A 314 1.61 -10.37 18.12
C PHE A 314 1.56 -11.38 19.26
N ALA A 315 2.71 -11.95 19.64
CA ALA A 315 2.83 -12.89 20.75
C ALA A 315 2.48 -12.29 22.13
N GLN A 316 2.40 -10.97 22.25
CA GLN A 316 2.11 -10.27 23.50
C GLN A 316 0.62 -9.98 23.68
N ALA A 317 -0.20 -10.29 22.69
CA ALA A 317 -1.63 -10.06 22.76
C ALA A 317 -2.28 -10.99 23.79
N ASN A 318 -3.17 -10.42 24.59
CA ASN A 318 -3.92 -11.17 25.62
C ASN A 318 -5.40 -11.37 25.27
N ARG A 319 -5.88 -10.71 24.23
CA ARG A 319 -7.22 -10.89 23.66
C ARG A 319 -7.15 -10.90 22.15
N TRP A 320 -7.97 -11.73 21.55
CA TRP A 320 -8.03 -11.86 20.10
C TRP A 320 -9.43 -11.51 19.58
N LEU A 321 -9.49 -10.49 18.75
CA LEU A 321 -10.71 -9.99 18.10
C LEU A 321 -10.72 -10.35 16.62
N VAL A 322 -11.78 -11.00 16.19
CA VAL A 322 -11.95 -11.45 14.81
C VAL A 322 -13.01 -10.61 14.11
N ALA A 323 -12.64 -10.01 12.98
CA ALA A 323 -13.56 -9.43 12.03
C ALA A 323 -13.77 -10.41 10.89
N ASP A 324 -14.83 -11.19 10.98
CA ASP A 324 -15.28 -12.10 9.93
C ASP A 324 -16.67 -11.65 9.48
N GLY A 325 -16.76 -11.12 8.27
CA GLY A 325 -18.05 -10.75 7.66
C GLY A 325 -18.72 -11.92 6.94
N ASP A 326 -17.95 -12.95 6.60
CA ASP A 326 -18.41 -14.17 5.92
C ASP A 326 -18.16 -15.35 6.85
N SER A 327 -19.18 -16.07 7.25
CA SER A 327 -19.09 -17.28 8.10
C SER A 327 -18.25 -18.44 7.52
N THR A 328 -17.50 -18.17 6.45
CA THR A 328 -16.73 -19.16 5.69
C THR A 328 -15.42 -19.59 6.35
N PHE A 329 -14.98 -18.91 7.41
CA PHE A 329 -13.68 -19.16 8.05
C PHE A 329 -13.77 -19.78 9.45
N ASN A 330 -14.93 -20.24 9.89
CA ASN A 330 -15.13 -20.75 11.24
C ASN A 330 -14.19 -21.92 11.59
N ASP A 331 -13.97 -22.84 10.66
CA ASP A 331 -13.09 -23.99 10.89
C ASP A 331 -11.63 -23.56 11.05
N GLN A 332 -11.19 -22.59 10.25
CA GLN A 332 -9.84 -22.02 10.31
C GLN A 332 -9.64 -21.19 11.58
N ILE A 333 -10.65 -20.43 11.99
CA ILE A 333 -10.64 -19.70 13.26
C ILE A 333 -10.50 -20.68 14.43
N SER A 334 -11.28 -21.78 14.46
CA SER A 334 -11.17 -22.79 15.51
C SER A 334 -9.82 -23.51 15.54
N GLN A 335 -9.18 -23.70 14.37
CA GLN A 335 -7.81 -24.20 14.31
C GLN A 335 -6.81 -23.19 14.88
N LEU A 336 -6.98 -21.90 14.57
CA LEU A 336 -6.13 -20.84 15.10
C LEU A 336 -6.30 -20.68 16.61
N GLU A 337 -7.52 -20.79 17.17
CA GLU A 337 -7.76 -20.80 18.63
C GLU A 337 -6.89 -21.85 19.33
N SER A 338 -6.85 -23.05 18.77
CA SER A 338 -6.04 -24.13 19.32
C SER A 338 -4.53 -23.91 19.18
N LEU A 339 -4.08 -23.25 18.12
CA LEU A 339 -2.66 -22.94 17.87
C LEU A 339 -2.18 -21.76 18.72
N LEU A 340 -2.99 -20.73 18.85
CA LEU A 340 -2.64 -19.49 19.58
C LEU A 340 -2.92 -19.60 21.08
N GLN A 341 -3.72 -20.57 21.51
CA GLN A 341 -4.24 -20.71 22.88
C GLN A 341 -5.00 -19.45 23.36
N LEU A 342 -5.67 -18.79 22.43
CA LEU A 342 -6.52 -17.62 22.65
C LEU A 342 -7.90 -17.88 22.06
N ASP A 343 -8.93 -17.53 22.82
CA ASP A 343 -10.30 -17.61 22.32
C ASP A 343 -10.60 -16.45 21.36
N ALA A 344 -11.24 -16.75 20.24
CA ALA A 344 -11.63 -15.75 19.27
C ALA A 344 -12.91 -15.04 19.73
N GLU A 345 -12.82 -13.75 19.96
CA GLU A 345 -13.97 -12.90 20.23
C GLU A 345 -14.40 -12.16 18.96
N SER A 346 -15.71 -12.03 18.73
CA SER A 346 -16.19 -11.25 17.58
C SER A 346 -15.90 -9.75 17.76
N LEU A 347 -15.20 -9.14 16.81
CA LEU A 347 -15.01 -7.69 16.76
C LEU A 347 -16.35 -6.95 16.74
N ALA A 348 -17.35 -7.50 16.07
CA ALA A 348 -18.69 -6.94 16.03
C ALA A 348 -19.35 -6.89 17.40
N GLN A 349 -19.10 -7.90 18.24
CA GLN A 349 -19.60 -7.92 19.62
C GLN A 349 -18.82 -6.95 20.50
N ALA A 350 -17.48 -6.93 20.38
CA ALA A 350 -16.63 -6.00 21.12
C ALA A 350 -16.91 -4.51 20.80
N ALA A 351 -17.40 -4.22 19.60
CA ALA A 351 -17.76 -2.88 19.16
C ALA A 351 -19.27 -2.64 19.07
N ALA A 352 -20.08 -3.45 19.73
CA ALA A 352 -21.55 -3.44 19.58
C ALA A 352 -22.20 -2.09 19.94
N ASP A 353 -21.59 -1.33 20.85
CA ASP A 353 -22.00 0.06 21.19
C ASP A 353 -21.82 1.05 20.03
N LYS A 354 -20.99 0.73 19.04
CA LYS A 354 -20.60 1.59 17.91
C LYS A 354 -21.12 1.11 16.57
N ILE A 355 -21.60 -0.13 16.52
CA ILE A 355 -22.11 -0.78 15.32
C ILE A 355 -23.64 -0.80 15.37
N PRO A 356 -24.33 -0.31 14.32
CA PRO A 356 -25.77 -0.49 14.21
C PRO A 356 -26.11 -1.99 14.24
N SER A 357 -27.03 -2.40 15.11
CA SER A 357 -27.41 -3.79 15.27
C SER A 357 -27.78 -4.46 13.94
N GLY A 358 -27.28 -5.67 13.72
CA GLY A 358 -27.52 -6.47 12.51
C GLY A 358 -26.72 -6.07 11.27
N ARG A 359 -25.64 -5.28 11.43
CA ARG A 359 -24.81 -4.82 10.31
C ARG A 359 -23.34 -5.24 10.45
N ASN A 360 -23.11 -6.43 10.97
CA ASN A 360 -21.76 -6.96 11.17
C ASN A 360 -20.97 -7.10 9.86
N GLU A 361 -21.67 -7.34 8.74
CA GLU A 361 -21.08 -7.42 7.40
C GLU A 361 -20.50 -6.10 6.89
N LEU A 362 -20.80 -4.99 7.58
CA LEU A 362 -20.35 -3.63 7.19
C LEU A 362 -19.25 -3.08 8.13
N LEU A 363 -18.54 -3.95 8.86
CA LEU A 363 -17.49 -3.53 9.81
C LEU A 363 -16.45 -2.62 9.18
N ALA A 364 -15.93 -2.98 8.02
CA ALA A 364 -14.91 -2.18 7.33
C ALA A 364 -15.45 -0.79 6.94
N GLU A 365 -16.67 -0.73 6.41
CA GLU A 365 -17.31 0.54 6.02
C GLU A 365 -17.60 1.43 7.22
N LEU A 366 -18.06 0.84 8.32
CA LEU A 366 -18.33 1.57 9.56
C LEU A 366 -17.02 2.07 10.19
N GLY A 367 -15.96 1.26 10.18
CA GLY A 367 -14.65 1.64 10.66
C GLY A 367 -14.06 2.81 9.87
N ALA A 368 -14.10 2.75 8.54
CA ALA A 368 -13.65 3.84 7.68
C ALA A 368 -14.46 5.12 7.90
N ALA A 369 -15.79 5.01 8.02
CA ALA A 369 -16.65 6.14 8.32
C ALA A 369 -16.35 6.75 9.69
N ARG A 370 -16.13 5.93 10.72
CA ARG A 370 -15.76 6.38 12.06
C ARG A 370 -14.43 7.14 12.05
N HIS A 371 -13.44 6.61 11.33
CA HIS A 371 -12.17 7.29 11.17
C HIS A 371 -12.33 8.64 10.48
N PHE A 372 -13.06 8.71 9.38
CA PHE A 372 -13.27 9.95 8.65
C PHE A 372 -14.03 11.01 9.44
N LEU A 373 -15.03 10.61 10.24
CA LEU A 373 -15.85 11.51 11.05
C LEU A 373 -15.21 11.91 12.38
N GLY A 374 -14.13 11.27 12.77
CA GLY A 374 -13.39 11.54 14.00
C GLY A 374 -11.91 11.78 13.75
N SER A 375 -11.20 12.30 14.76
CA SER A 375 -9.73 12.31 14.78
C SER A 375 -9.22 11.06 15.48
N ALA A 376 -9.63 9.89 15.02
CA ALA A 376 -9.21 8.64 15.64
C ALA A 376 -7.69 8.42 15.44
N PRO A 377 -6.90 8.24 16.51
CA PRO A 377 -5.49 7.92 16.38
C PRO A 377 -5.23 6.53 15.82
N LEU A 378 -6.26 5.67 15.84
CA LEU A 378 -6.24 4.28 15.45
C LEU A 378 -6.74 4.12 14.03
N SER A 379 -5.93 4.36 13.04
CA SER A 379 -6.29 3.94 11.69
C SER A 379 -5.03 3.74 10.90
N VAL A 380 -5.10 2.76 10.04
CA VAL A 380 -4.19 2.66 8.92
C VAL A 380 -4.25 3.97 8.15
N ALA A 381 -3.10 4.51 7.77
CA ALA A 381 -3.03 5.79 7.08
C ALA A 381 -3.93 5.78 5.82
N PRO A 382 -4.77 6.79 5.64
CA PRO A 382 -5.57 6.89 4.42
C PRO A 382 -4.67 7.18 3.23
N LEU A 383 -4.97 6.59 2.08
CA LEU A 383 -4.28 6.90 0.84
C LEU A 383 -4.68 8.26 0.28
N ILE A 384 -3.79 8.80 -0.57
CA ILE A 384 -3.94 10.11 -1.21
C ILE A 384 -5.27 10.25 -1.92
N GLY A 385 -5.99 11.20 -1.58
CA GLY A 385 -7.32 11.63 -2.02
C GLY A 385 -7.83 12.67 -1.07
N MET A 386 -7.16 12.81 0.09
CA MET A 386 -7.36 14.00 0.91
C MET A 386 -6.72 15.20 0.22
N PRO A 387 -7.51 16.21 -0.14
CA PRO A 387 -6.93 17.53 -0.15
C PRO A 387 -6.31 17.75 1.24
N PRO A 388 -5.15 18.40 1.34
CA PRO A 388 -4.65 18.82 2.65
C PRO A 388 -5.81 19.43 3.41
N PRO A 389 -5.95 19.14 4.72
CA PRO A 389 -7.06 19.66 5.49
C PRO A 389 -7.18 21.14 5.16
N ASP A 390 -8.38 21.55 4.75
CA ASP A 390 -8.61 22.95 4.38
C ASP A 390 -7.96 23.79 5.47
N PRO A 391 -6.97 24.62 5.12
CA PRO A 391 -6.26 25.38 6.12
C PRO A 391 -7.29 26.08 6.99
N ILE A 392 -7.10 26.10 8.29
CA ILE A 392 -8.06 26.53 9.31
C ILE A 392 -8.77 27.83 8.90
N TYR A 393 -8.06 28.72 8.17
CA TYR A 393 -8.62 29.97 7.64
C TYR A 393 -9.66 29.78 6.50
N ARG A 394 -9.77 28.61 5.88
CA ARG A 394 -10.84 28.28 4.91
C ARG A 394 -12.07 27.66 5.57
N SER A 395 -11.95 27.22 6.82
CA SER A 395 -13.10 26.66 7.54
C SER A 395 -14.18 27.72 7.73
N ASN A 396 -15.43 27.33 7.52
CA ASN A 396 -16.55 28.25 7.73
C ASN A 396 -16.60 28.79 9.18
N GLY A 397 -16.09 27.99 10.14
CA GLY A 397 -15.95 28.42 11.54
C GLY A 397 -14.94 29.55 11.73
N PHE A 398 -13.79 29.45 11.06
CA PHE A 398 -12.78 30.50 11.10
C PHE A 398 -13.26 31.76 10.37
N LYS A 399 -13.94 31.62 9.22
CA LYS A 399 -14.52 32.77 8.49
C LYS A 399 -15.55 33.50 9.32
N ILE A 400 -16.40 32.75 10.05
CA ILE A 400 -17.39 33.35 10.95
C ILE A 400 -16.72 34.02 12.18
N ALA A 401 -15.70 33.35 12.76
CA ALA A 401 -14.95 33.92 13.88
C ALA A 401 -14.16 35.19 13.44
N MET A 402 -13.53 35.14 12.28
CA MET A 402 -12.85 36.30 11.68
C MET A 402 -13.84 37.44 11.37
N ALA A 403 -14.98 37.13 10.77
CA ALA A 403 -16.00 38.12 10.51
C ALA A 403 -16.52 38.75 11.82
N ALA A 404 -16.73 37.97 12.86
CA ALA A 404 -17.16 38.44 14.18
C ALA A 404 -16.10 39.29 14.92
N CYS A 405 -14.81 39.04 14.67
CA CYS A 405 -13.72 39.81 15.27
C CYS A 405 -13.28 41.00 14.40
N VAL A 406 -13.28 40.84 13.09
CA VAL A 406 -12.80 41.87 12.15
C VAL A 406 -13.87 42.90 11.85
N LEU A 407 -15.15 42.52 11.85
CA LEU A 407 -16.24 43.47 11.56
C LEU A 407 -16.32 44.64 12.56
N PRO A 408 -16.27 44.44 13.89
CA PRO A 408 -16.24 45.56 14.84
C PRO A 408 -14.95 46.38 14.74
N LEU A 409 -13.79 45.74 14.48
CA LEU A 409 -12.52 46.45 14.28
C LEU A 409 -12.51 47.26 12.99
N LEU A 410 -13.10 46.75 11.92
CA LEU A 410 -13.23 47.48 10.66
C LEU A 410 -14.20 48.65 10.81
N ILE A 411 -15.30 48.52 11.54
CA ILE A 411 -16.25 49.60 11.82
C ILE A 411 -15.54 50.69 12.64
N ALA A 412 -14.83 50.34 13.71
CA ALA A 412 -14.09 51.27 14.53
C ALA A 412 -12.91 51.95 13.79
N ALA A 413 -12.21 51.21 12.94
CA ALA A 413 -11.14 51.74 12.08
C ALA A 413 -11.69 52.60 10.96
N TYR A 414 -12.88 52.26 10.42
CA TYR A 414 -13.54 53.05 9.37
C TYR A 414 -13.99 54.39 9.90
N GLU A 415 -14.64 54.45 11.07
CA GLU A 415 -15.03 55.74 11.70
C GLU A 415 -13.80 56.60 12.04
N GLY A 416 -12.73 56.00 12.57
CA GLY A 416 -11.47 56.71 12.89
C GLY A 416 -10.73 57.22 11.63
N ALA A 417 -10.65 56.37 10.59
CA ALA A 417 -9.91 56.68 9.36
C ALA A 417 -10.67 57.66 8.45
N TYR A 418 -12.01 57.62 8.48
CA TYR A 418 -12.84 58.50 7.66
C TYR A 418 -12.66 59.98 8.05
N HIS A 419 -12.53 60.27 9.34
CA HIS A 419 -12.32 61.65 9.82
C HIS A 419 -10.87 62.15 9.62
N LEU A 420 -9.87 61.29 9.53
CA LEU A 420 -8.46 61.69 9.28
C LEU A 420 -8.12 61.79 7.80
N LYS A 421 -8.80 61.06 6.95
CA LYS A 421 -8.42 60.94 5.54
C LYS A 421 -9.08 61.95 4.60
N LEU A 422 -10.21 62.57 5.00
CA LEU A 422 -10.87 63.59 4.19
C LEU A 422 -10.05 64.88 4.06
N LYS A 423 -9.18 65.18 5.03
CA LYS A 423 -8.34 66.40 5.02
C LYS A 423 -6.97 66.22 4.32
N SER A 424 -6.45 65.00 4.16
CA SER A 424 -5.14 64.81 3.53
C SER A 424 -5.19 64.35 2.08
N LEU A 425 -6.33 63.82 1.63
CA LEU A 425 -6.45 63.22 0.29
C LEU A 425 -6.55 64.22 -0.87
N GLU A 426 -7.07 65.42 -0.63
CA GLU A 426 -7.18 66.44 -1.71
C GLU A 426 -5.83 67.03 -2.11
N ALA A 427 -4.86 67.09 -1.20
CA ALA A 427 -3.54 67.64 -1.49
C ALA A 427 -2.58 66.58 -2.09
N GLU A 428 -2.73 65.29 -1.71
CA GLU A 428 -1.89 64.21 -2.22
C GLU A 428 -2.32 63.72 -3.61
N LEU A 429 -3.57 63.84 -3.97
CA LEU A 429 -4.11 63.36 -5.26
C LEU A 429 -3.47 64.09 -6.43
N LEU A 430 -3.26 65.39 -6.30
CA LEU A 430 -2.65 66.19 -7.37
C LEU A 430 -1.16 65.97 -7.56
N ALA A 431 -0.44 65.61 -6.46
CA ALA A 431 0.99 65.30 -6.52
C ALA A 431 1.24 63.84 -6.99
N ALA A 432 0.31 62.92 -6.66
CA ALA A 432 0.42 61.52 -7.05
C ALA A 432 0.13 61.26 -8.53
N GLU A 433 -0.76 62.02 -9.15
CA GLU A 433 -1.06 61.87 -10.58
C GLU A 433 0.17 62.24 -11.48
N GLN A 434 0.91 63.26 -11.13
CA GLN A 434 2.11 63.64 -11.87
C GLN A 434 3.28 62.65 -11.70
N GLN A 435 3.36 62.02 -10.53
CA GLN A 435 4.40 60.99 -10.30
C GLN A 435 4.00 59.63 -10.91
N LEU A 436 2.71 59.35 -11.01
CA LEU A 436 2.25 58.05 -11.55
C LEU A 436 2.52 57.90 -13.05
N GLU A 437 2.44 58.96 -13.84
CA GLU A 437 2.76 58.91 -15.27
C GLU A 437 4.24 58.65 -15.51
N ALA A 438 5.12 59.28 -14.74
CA ALA A 438 6.57 59.06 -14.87
C ALA A 438 6.99 57.64 -14.44
N PHE A 439 6.33 57.10 -13.43
CA PHE A 439 6.59 55.72 -12.96
C PHE A 439 6.02 54.64 -13.89
N LYS A 440 4.87 54.88 -14.54
CA LYS A 440 4.31 53.93 -15.51
C LYS A 440 5.27 53.68 -16.69
N ASP A 441 5.94 54.69 -17.14
CA ASP A 441 6.88 54.57 -18.27
C ASP A 441 8.18 53.86 -17.87
N GLN A 442 8.71 54.10 -16.68
CA GLN A 442 9.90 53.37 -16.18
C GLN A 442 9.61 51.92 -15.82
N SER A 443 8.44 51.66 -15.19
CA SER A 443 8.02 50.33 -14.80
C SER A 443 7.74 49.42 -16.01
N SER A 444 7.21 49.98 -17.10
CA SER A 444 6.97 49.24 -18.33
C SER A 444 8.27 48.76 -19.01
N LYS A 445 9.30 49.61 -19.00
CA LYS A 445 10.63 49.29 -19.54
C LYS A 445 11.37 48.27 -18.65
N ALA A 446 11.26 48.40 -17.32
CA ALA A 446 11.86 47.46 -16.39
C ALA A 446 11.19 46.07 -16.43
N ARG A 447 9.85 46.01 -16.51
CA ARG A 447 9.11 44.74 -16.64
C ARG A 447 9.48 43.97 -17.91
N LYS A 448 9.66 44.65 -19.07
CA LYS A 448 10.08 43.96 -20.29
C LYS A 448 11.46 43.34 -20.12
N LYS A 449 12.43 44.07 -19.57
CA LYS A 449 13.78 43.54 -19.31
C LYS A 449 13.77 42.39 -18.27
N TYR A 450 12.94 42.51 -17.23
CA TYR A 450 12.81 41.45 -16.21
C TYR A 450 12.20 40.18 -16.79
N THR A 451 11.18 40.30 -17.64
CA THR A 451 10.53 39.15 -18.27
C THR A 451 11.47 38.41 -19.21
N GLU A 452 12.26 39.16 -19.99
CA GLU A 452 13.31 38.61 -20.87
C GLU A 452 14.41 37.91 -20.07
N ALA A 453 14.87 38.53 -18.98
CA ALA A 453 15.89 37.95 -18.11
C ALA A 453 15.38 36.67 -17.42
N LYS A 454 14.12 36.67 -16.94
CA LYS A 454 13.50 35.52 -16.30
C LYS A 454 13.28 34.34 -17.25
N GLN A 455 12.91 34.64 -18.51
CA GLN A 455 12.81 33.62 -19.55
C GLN A 455 14.18 32.99 -19.86
N ASN A 456 15.21 33.81 -19.96
CA ASN A 456 16.57 33.33 -20.19
C ASN A 456 17.10 32.49 -19.04
N ILE A 457 16.86 32.91 -17.78
CA ILE A 457 17.24 32.12 -16.59
C ILE A 457 16.52 30.77 -16.56
N ALA A 458 15.21 30.73 -16.83
CA ALA A 458 14.44 29.50 -16.87
C ALA A 458 14.96 28.53 -17.96
N VAL A 459 15.33 29.05 -19.12
CA VAL A 459 15.94 28.25 -20.20
C VAL A 459 17.31 27.71 -19.78
N PHE A 460 18.13 28.52 -19.13
CA PHE A 460 19.44 28.09 -18.63
C PHE A 460 19.31 27.04 -17.52
N GLN A 461 18.40 27.25 -16.55
CA GLN A 461 18.15 26.28 -15.48
C GLN A 461 17.65 24.95 -16.02
N LYS A 462 16.75 24.97 -17.01
CA LYS A 462 16.27 23.75 -17.66
C LYS A 462 17.41 22.99 -18.34
N LYS A 463 18.24 23.68 -19.11
CA LYS A 463 19.42 23.07 -19.79
C LYS A 463 20.46 22.53 -18.81
N THR A 464 20.70 23.25 -17.70
CA THR A 464 21.65 22.78 -16.66
C THR A 464 21.13 21.54 -15.94
N LYS A 465 19.81 21.47 -15.68
CA LYS A 465 19.19 20.31 -15.07
C LYS A 465 19.20 19.08 -15.99
N GLU A 466 18.92 19.29 -17.29
CA GLU A 466 19.02 18.24 -18.31
C GLU A 466 20.47 17.73 -18.50
N LEU A 467 21.45 18.61 -18.44
CA LEU A 467 22.88 18.24 -18.50
C LEU A 467 23.30 17.44 -17.24
N GLY A 468 22.84 17.86 -16.06
CA GLY A 468 23.13 17.16 -14.81
C GLY A 468 22.53 15.76 -14.76
N SER A 469 21.29 15.59 -15.23
CA SER A 469 20.65 14.26 -15.28
C SER A 469 21.34 13.33 -16.28
N LEU A 470 21.71 13.83 -17.45
CA LEU A 470 22.44 13.06 -18.46
C LEU A 470 23.85 12.66 -18.00
N GLN A 471 24.53 13.54 -17.28
CA GLN A 471 25.83 13.21 -16.70
C GLN A 471 25.75 12.15 -15.60
N ALA A 472 24.73 12.24 -14.72
CA ALA A 472 24.50 11.25 -13.68
C ALA A 472 24.11 9.89 -14.28
N GLU A 473 23.27 9.89 -15.30
CA GLU A 473 22.86 8.67 -15.99
C GLU A 473 24.03 8.01 -16.73
N LYS A 474 24.87 8.81 -17.39
CA LYS A 474 26.09 8.33 -18.02
C LYS A 474 27.06 7.73 -17.01
N GLN A 475 27.27 8.37 -15.85
CA GLN A 475 28.12 7.84 -14.79
C GLN A 475 27.58 6.54 -14.21
N LEU A 476 26.27 6.43 -14.00
CA LEU A 476 25.63 5.22 -13.49
C LEU A 476 25.82 4.06 -14.47
N VAL A 477 25.58 4.30 -15.75
CA VAL A 477 25.75 3.26 -16.80
C VAL A 477 27.21 2.84 -16.91
N GLU A 478 28.14 3.77 -17.04
CA GLU A 478 29.56 3.44 -17.28
C GLU A 478 30.26 2.86 -16.05
N GLN A 479 29.94 3.37 -14.85
CA GLN A 479 30.68 2.96 -13.65
C GLN A 479 30.06 1.79 -12.89
N VAL A 480 28.74 1.65 -12.98
CA VAL A 480 28.04 0.64 -12.21
C VAL A 480 27.51 -0.49 -13.08
N ILE A 481 26.68 -0.17 -14.07
CA ILE A 481 25.96 -1.22 -14.84
C ILE A 481 26.94 -2.01 -15.72
N VAL A 482 27.79 -1.34 -16.48
CA VAL A 482 28.72 -2.01 -17.41
C VAL A 482 29.76 -2.83 -16.65
N LYS A 483 30.29 -2.29 -15.55
CA LYS A 483 31.25 -3.04 -14.72
C LYS A 483 30.62 -4.27 -14.05
N ARG A 484 29.37 -4.13 -13.60
CA ARG A 484 28.65 -5.21 -12.97
C ARG A 484 28.33 -6.33 -13.96
N GLN A 485 27.82 -6.00 -15.14
CA GLN A 485 27.54 -6.97 -16.17
C GLN A 485 28.82 -7.75 -16.55
N SER A 486 29.90 -7.05 -16.82
CA SER A 486 31.18 -7.68 -17.17
C SER A 486 31.80 -8.50 -16.02
N PHE A 487 31.41 -8.20 -14.77
CA PHE A 487 31.83 -8.98 -13.61
C PHE A 487 31.06 -10.30 -13.51
N VAL A 488 29.72 -10.25 -13.61
CA VAL A 488 28.88 -11.45 -13.57
C VAL A 488 29.18 -12.38 -14.75
N GLU A 489 29.41 -11.83 -15.94
CA GLU A 489 29.80 -12.59 -17.13
C GLU A 489 31.13 -13.35 -16.95
N ARG A 490 32.03 -12.86 -16.10
CA ARG A 490 33.27 -13.55 -15.76
C ARG A 490 33.13 -14.54 -14.60
N LEU A 491 32.19 -14.28 -13.67
CA LEU A 491 31.98 -15.17 -12.53
C LEU A 491 31.27 -16.46 -12.94
N LEU A 492 30.31 -16.41 -13.86
CA LEU A 492 29.57 -17.60 -14.28
C LEU A 492 30.44 -18.70 -14.92
N PRO A 493 31.38 -18.41 -15.85
CA PRO A 493 32.31 -19.42 -16.37
C PRO A 493 33.17 -20.05 -15.28
N VAL A 494 33.71 -19.25 -14.36
CA VAL A 494 34.54 -19.73 -13.25
C VAL A 494 33.78 -20.73 -12.37
N LEU A 495 32.51 -20.43 -12.08
CA LEU A 495 31.64 -21.36 -11.35
C LEU A 495 31.40 -22.64 -12.15
N SER A 496 31.08 -22.51 -13.44
CA SER A 496 30.84 -23.65 -14.33
C SER A 496 32.05 -24.59 -14.47
N GLU A 497 33.25 -24.04 -14.56
CA GLU A 497 34.48 -24.80 -14.67
C GLU A 497 34.93 -25.45 -13.33
N SER A 498 34.42 -24.92 -12.21
CA SER A 498 34.73 -25.45 -10.89
C SER A 498 33.87 -26.64 -10.48
N ILE A 499 32.74 -26.88 -11.17
CA ILE A 499 31.83 -27.99 -10.85
C ILE A 499 32.46 -29.31 -11.29
N ASN A 500 32.50 -30.26 -10.38
CA ASN A 500 32.89 -31.65 -10.64
C ASN A 500 31.66 -32.56 -10.79
N ASP A 501 31.88 -33.81 -11.25
CA ASP A 501 30.81 -34.76 -11.54
C ASP A 501 29.93 -35.13 -10.31
N GLY A 502 30.40 -34.83 -9.10
CA GLY A 502 29.73 -35.13 -7.85
C GLY A 502 28.91 -33.97 -7.29
N VAL A 503 28.91 -32.79 -7.94
CA VAL A 503 28.30 -31.55 -7.43
C VAL A 503 27.28 -30.98 -8.41
N VAL A 504 26.12 -30.55 -7.90
CA VAL A 504 25.10 -29.84 -8.66
C VAL A 504 24.76 -28.54 -7.96
N LEU A 505 24.88 -27.42 -8.65
CA LEU A 505 24.45 -26.14 -8.14
C LEU A 505 22.94 -25.93 -8.41
N GLU A 506 22.21 -25.56 -7.36
CA GLU A 506 20.77 -25.34 -7.46
C GLU A 506 20.41 -23.87 -7.65
N SER A 507 21.09 -22.99 -6.94
CA SER A 507 20.83 -21.57 -7.07
C SER A 507 22.06 -20.72 -6.76
N MET A 508 22.11 -19.56 -7.40
CA MET A 508 23.00 -18.47 -7.06
C MET A 508 22.16 -17.21 -6.86
N LYS A 509 22.29 -16.57 -5.72
CA LYS A 509 21.59 -15.32 -5.39
C LYS A 509 22.61 -14.28 -4.95
N GLU A 510 22.46 -13.07 -5.44
CA GLU A 510 23.20 -11.93 -4.92
C GLU A 510 22.48 -11.43 -3.66
N SER A 511 23.14 -11.52 -2.50
CA SER A 511 22.61 -11.09 -1.22
C SER A 511 22.92 -9.62 -0.93
N SER A 512 24.03 -9.13 -1.44
CA SER A 512 24.42 -7.71 -1.44
C SER A 512 25.40 -7.45 -2.59
N TRP A 513 25.86 -6.22 -2.74
CA TRP A 513 26.80 -5.86 -3.82
C TRP A 513 28.06 -6.73 -3.80
N TYR A 514 28.26 -7.49 -4.89
CA TYR A 514 29.37 -8.44 -5.04
C TYR A 514 29.46 -9.52 -3.94
N GLU A 515 28.34 -9.81 -3.29
CA GLU A 515 28.20 -10.94 -2.38
C GLU A 515 27.18 -11.93 -2.92
N PHE A 516 27.62 -13.14 -3.18
CA PHE A 516 26.79 -14.19 -3.80
C PHE A 516 26.67 -15.39 -2.87
N SER A 517 25.45 -15.81 -2.59
CA SER A 517 25.17 -17.10 -1.95
C SER A 517 24.88 -18.13 -3.04
N ILE A 518 25.61 -19.22 -3.00
CA ILE A 518 25.49 -20.36 -3.91
C ILE A 518 25.05 -21.55 -3.10
N THR A 519 23.96 -22.17 -3.51
CA THR A 519 23.48 -23.41 -2.89
C THR A 519 23.55 -24.55 -3.89
N GLY A 520 23.82 -25.73 -3.40
CA GLY A 520 23.93 -26.91 -4.24
C GLY A 520 23.83 -28.22 -3.45
N LYS A 521 23.90 -29.30 -4.18
CA LYS A 521 23.89 -30.67 -3.68
C LYS A 521 25.10 -31.44 -4.16
N ALA A 522 25.57 -32.33 -3.32
CA ALA A 522 26.71 -33.22 -3.66
C ALA A 522 26.40 -34.66 -3.27
N VAL A 523 27.05 -35.56 -3.97
CA VAL A 523 26.91 -37.00 -3.73
C VAL A 523 27.62 -37.39 -2.43
N ASP A 524 28.76 -36.78 -2.13
CA ASP A 524 29.57 -37.03 -0.94
C ASP A 524 30.29 -35.76 -0.47
N GLN A 525 30.85 -35.83 0.73
CA GLN A 525 31.61 -34.73 1.33
C GLN A 525 32.91 -34.43 0.56
N ALA A 526 33.56 -35.45 0.00
CA ALA A 526 34.80 -35.28 -0.75
C ALA A 526 34.57 -34.42 -2.01
N SER A 527 33.45 -34.59 -2.68
CA SER A 527 33.05 -33.76 -3.82
C SER A 527 32.83 -32.29 -3.45
N ILE A 528 32.34 -32.02 -2.25
CA ILE A 528 32.20 -30.64 -1.73
C ILE A 528 33.58 -30.04 -1.45
N ASP A 529 34.45 -30.79 -0.82
CA ASP A 529 35.78 -30.33 -0.46
C ASP A 529 36.63 -30.07 -1.71
N ASP A 530 36.54 -30.93 -2.71
CA ASP A 530 37.21 -30.77 -4.01
C ASP A 530 36.63 -29.53 -4.75
N PHE A 531 35.33 -29.43 -4.83
CA PHE A 531 34.65 -28.23 -5.39
C PHE A 531 35.10 -26.96 -4.67
N ASN A 532 35.14 -26.95 -3.33
CA ASN A 532 35.60 -25.82 -2.53
C ASN A 532 37.06 -25.45 -2.84
N GLN A 533 37.92 -26.45 -2.98
CA GLN A 533 39.35 -26.24 -3.30
C GLN A 533 39.54 -25.66 -4.70
N VAL A 534 38.88 -26.25 -5.71
CA VAL A 534 38.96 -25.78 -7.10
C VAL A 534 38.35 -24.38 -7.21
N LEU A 535 37.19 -24.18 -6.61
CA LEU A 535 36.53 -22.89 -6.62
C LEU A 535 37.36 -21.79 -5.93
N SER A 536 38.02 -22.10 -4.81
CA SER A 536 38.84 -21.12 -4.10
C SER A 536 40.01 -20.61 -4.95
N ILE A 537 40.63 -21.51 -5.73
CA ILE A 537 41.73 -21.17 -6.65
C ILE A 537 41.20 -20.37 -7.85
N SER A 538 40.08 -20.80 -8.40
CA SER A 538 39.48 -20.20 -9.60
C SER A 538 38.86 -18.80 -9.33
N LEU A 539 38.52 -18.47 -8.08
CA LEU A 539 38.04 -17.17 -7.67
C LEU A 539 39.14 -16.11 -7.46
N GLU A 540 40.39 -16.52 -7.29
CA GLU A 540 41.51 -15.60 -7.01
C GLU A 540 41.71 -14.54 -8.12
N PRO A 541 41.62 -14.86 -9.42
CA PRO A 541 41.72 -13.88 -10.50
C PRO A 541 40.61 -12.85 -10.51
N LEU A 542 39.45 -13.18 -9.92
CA LEU A 542 38.28 -12.28 -9.79
C LEU A 542 38.32 -11.41 -8.52
N ASN A 543 39.39 -11.54 -7.72
CA ASN A 543 39.50 -10.90 -6.41
C ASN A 543 38.35 -11.27 -5.45
N MET A 544 37.85 -12.49 -5.56
CA MET A 544 36.82 -13.01 -4.66
C MET A 544 37.42 -14.06 -3.70
N TYR A 545 36.69 -14.31 -2.64
CA TYR A 545 37.00 -15.37 -1.69
C TYR A 545 35.74 -16.00 -1.14
N ILE A 546 35.85 -17.19 -0.65
CA ILE A 546 34.75 -17.90 0.00
C ILE A 546 34.70 -17.44 1.46
N ALA A 547 33.69 -16.65 1.79
CA ALA A 547 33.51 -16.09 3.13
C ALA A 547 32.86 -17.10 4.09
N LYS A 548 32.05 -18.01 3.56
CA LYS A 548 31.44 -19.12 4.30
C LYS A 548 31.51 -20.36 3.44
N SER A 549 32.18 -21.36 3.94
CA SER A 549 32.35 -22.67 3.30
C SER A 549 31.79 -23.77 4.21
N PRO A 550 31.19 -24.83 3.64
CA PRO A 550 30.71 -25.97 4.40
C PRO A 550 31.81 -26.69 5.19
N SER A 551 33.06 -26.66 4.70
CA SER A 551 34.22 -27.29 5.35
C SER A 551 34.62 -26.62 6.69
N ASN A 552 34.18 -25.42 7.00
CA ASN A 552 34.44 -24.73 8.27
C ASN A 552 33.49 -25.14 9.41
N PHE A 553 32.48 -25.95 9.14
CA PHE A 553 31.60 -26.53 10.14
C PHE A 553 32.16 -27.84 10.71
N ARG A 554 33.18 -27.75 11.56
CA ARG A 554 33.53 -28.82 12.49
C ARG A 554 32.50 -28.85 13.63
N GLY A 555 31.43 -29.54 13.43
CA GLY A 555 30.42 -29.77 14.46
C GLY A 555 29.00 -29.55 13.91
N ASP A 556 28.36 -30.64 13.55
CA ASP A 556 26.96 -30.83 13.14
C ASP A 556 26.62 -30.61 11.65
N SER A 557 26.73 -31.74 10.93
CA SER A 557 25.77 -32.16 9.91
C SER A 557 25.52 -31.18 8.76
N ALA A 558 26.25 -31.31 7.66
CA ALA A 558 25.60 -31.14 6.37
C ALA A 558 24.29 -31.94 6.42
N LEU A 559 23.15 -31.28 6.33
CA LEU A 559 21.86 -31.94 6.44
C LEU A 559 21.75 -33.01 5.36
N MET A 560 22.00 -34.26 5.74
CA MET A 560 21.84 -35.40 4.87
C MET A 560 20.36 -35.64 4.68
N GLN A 561 19.78 -35.05 3.64
CA GLN A 561 18.45 -35.36 3.19
C GLN A 561 18.52 -36.44 2.12
N ASN A 562 18.05 -37.62 2.44
CA ASN A 562 17.96 -38.76 1.52
C ASN A 562 19.32 -39.24 0.88
N GLY A 563 20.44 -39.17 1.60
CA GLY A 563 21.71 -39.59 1.07
C GLY A 563 22.44 -38.59 0.20
N ILE A 564 21.98 -37.36 0.14
CA ILE A 564 22.58 -36.26 -0.63
C ILE A 564 22.99 -35.15 0.34
N TYR A 565 24.19 -34.62 0.17
CA TYR A 565 24.69 -33.49 0.94
C TYR A 565 24.21 -32.17 0.34
N VAL A 566 23.63 -31.32 1.14
CA VAL A 566 23.27 -29.95 0.74
C VAL A 566 24.28 -28.97 1.31
N PHE A 567 24.77 -28.07 0.49
CA PHE A 567 25.75 -27.08 0.92
C PHE A 567 25.40 -25.66 0.49
N GLU A 568 25.94 -24.68 1.20
CA GLU A 568 25.88 -23.28 0.86
C GLU A 568 27.29 -22.66 0.97
N PHE A 569 27.70 -21.98 -0.09
CA PHE A 569 28.89 -21.13 -0.11
C PHE A 569 28.49 -19.66 -0.18
N VAL A 570 29.21 -18.81 0.51
CA VAL A 570 29.06 -17.36 0.37
C VAL A 570 30.35 -16.80 -0.19
N LEU A 571 30.28 -16.27 -1.40
CA LEU A 571 31.36 -15.62 -2.09
C LEU A 571 31.35 -14.13 -1.83
N LYS A 572 32.47 -13.53 -1.51
CA LYS A 572 32.62 -12.09 -1.32
C LYS A 572 33.83 -11.54 -2.10
N TYR A 573 33.68 -10.31 -2.54
CA TYR A 573 34.75 -9.58 -3.21
C TYR A 573 35.71 -8.98 -2.18
N LYS A 574 37.02 -9.15 -2.38
CA LYS A 574 38.08 -8.69 -1.45
C LYS A 574 38.22 -7.16 -1.34
N GLY A 575 37.57 -6.40 -2.23
CA GLY A 575 37.65 -4.95 -2.29
C GLY A 575 36.37 -4.21 -1.84
N ALA A 576 35.37 -4.91 -1.32
CA ALA A 576 34.17 -4.30 -0.77
C ALA A 576 34.35 -4.10 0.75
N GLN A 577 34.99 -2.99 1.12
CA GLN A 577 34.87 -2.38 2.44
C GLN A 577 34.13 -1.07 2.30
#